data_00848b80961ad2b1365ab51c558c5f80
#
_entry.id   00848b80961ad2b1365ab51c558c5f80
#
_cell.length_a   1.000
_cell.length_b   1.000
_cell.length_c   1.000
_cell.angle_alpha   90.00
_cell.angle_beta   90.00
_cell.angle_gamma   90.00
#
_symmetry.space_group_name_H-M   'P 1'
#
loop_
_entity.id
_entity.type
_entity.pdbx_description
1 polymer ?
#
loop_
_entity_poly.entity_id
_entity_poly.type
_entity_poly.pdbx_seq_one_letter_code
_entity_poly.pdbx_strand_id
1 'polypeptide(L)'
;MNNDLSDPETPSPPLPQQKRKAAIAFILLTLFIDILGIGIVIPVLPELIQELIGEDESGASFYVGVIGAMYALMQFLFAPVLGALSDRFGRRPILLVSLFGLGIDFLIQGFAPNIWWLLLGRLLAGVMGASITTANAYIADVSTDENRARNFGLVGMMFGLGFTIGPALGGMLGAYHLRWPFFLAAGLALVNWMYGYFVLPESLPRESRSEFQLSNGNPFRTLRQLKVYPFVVGLSVVFLCKSLAQRGLESVWVLYTGYRFDWDAAANGKALGLVGIMAIVVQGGLVRPFIKRYGERNAVLFGTIISAVAFAGYGLANQAWMIPCVIVFGSLGGLAGPAVQSLVTGAVHESDQGKVQGALTSLVSLTNIIAPLFFTAGLFKYFTSDHAPAAIPGAPFLAGAVLILISLVVAIQVFYRFPRQETVARDVVELESKCDAT
;
A
#
# COMPACT_ATOMS: atom_id res chain seq x y z
N MET A 1 18.44 5.77 59.11
CA MET A 1 18.23 4.82 57.99
C MET A 1 16.88 5.11 57.42
N ASN A 2 16.86 6.06 56.46
CA ASN A 2 15.64 6.39 55.70
C ASN A 2 15.62 5.48 54.47
N ASN A 3 14.63 4.59 54.44
CA ASN A 3 14.30 3.86 53.21
C ASN A 3 13.44 4.81 52.33
N ASP A 4 14.04 5.49 51.40
CA ASP A 4 13.38 6.06 50.22
C ASP A 4 12.98 4.89 49.31
N LEU A 5 11.81 4.34 49.57
CA LEU A 5 11.08 3.55 48.59
C LEU A 5 10.51 4.58 47.57
N SER A 6 11.19 4.80 46.48
CA SER A 6 10.65 5.51 45.31
C SER A 6 9.38 4.79 44.88
N ASP A 7 8.22 5.44 45.09
CA ASP A 7 6.94 5.00 44.54
C ASP A 7 7.10 4.73 43.03
N PRO A 8 6.56 3.62 42.51
CA PRO A 8 6.54 3.41 41.07
C PRO A 8 5.74 4.53 40.45
N GLU A 9 6.43 5.33 39.56
CA GLU A 9 5.87 6.46 38.84
C GLU A 9 4.52 6.07 38.24
N THR A 10 3.46 6.71 38.73
CA THR A 10 2.11 6.54 38.16
C THR A 10 2.15 6.94 36.68
N PRO A 11 1.72 6.06 35.75
CA PRO A 11 1.70 6.39 34.33
C PRO A 11 0.94 7.70 34.08
N SER A 12 1.54 8.59 33.29
CA SER A 12 0.96 9.88 32.97
C SER A 12 -0.49 9.73 32.49
N PRO A 13 -1.42 10.58 32.95
CA PRO A 13 -2.85 10.44 32.64
C PRO A 13 -3.07 10.48 31.13
N PRO A 14 -3.87 9.58 30.57
CA PRO A 14 -4.15 9.52 29.15
C PRO A 14 -4.79 10.83 28.68
N LEU A 15 -4.47 11.26 27.43
CA LEU A 15 -5.02 12.48 26.82
C LEU A 15 -6.55 12.57 27.04
N PRO A 16 -7.10 13.75 27.37
CA PRO A 16 -8.54 13.97 27.51
C PRO A 16 -9.30 13.51 26.27
N GLN A 17 -10.47 12.91 26.43
CA GLN A 17 -11.25 12.30 25.35
C GLN A 17 -11.50 13.23 24.16
N GLN A 18 -11.70 14.51 24.40
CA GLN A 18 -11.90 15.51 23.35
C GLN A 18 -10.62 15.76 22.53
N LYS A 19 -9.44 15.80 23.18
CA LYS A 19 -8.14 15.91 22.50
C LYS A 19 -7.81 14.67 21.66
N ARG A 20 -8.18 13.48 22.14
CA ARG A 20 -8.02 12.22 21.37
C ARG A 20 -8.84 12.22 20.08
N LYS A 21 -10.12 12.66 20.14
CA LYS A 21 -10.98 12.72 18.94
C LYS A 21 -10.42 13.70 17.91
N ALA A 22 -9.96 14.88 18.34
CA ALA A 22 -9.35 15.85 17.45
C ALA A 22 -8.05 15.33 16.81
N ALA A 23 -7.22 14.63 17.58
CA ALA A 23 -5.97 14.03 17.09
C ALA A 23 -6.25 12.94 16.05
N ILE A 24 -7.23 12.05 16.28
CA ILE A 24 -7.61 11.02 15.32
C ILE A 24 -8.11 11.65 14.01
N ALA A 25 -9.00 12.64 14.09
CA ALA A 25 -9.51 13.34 12.91
C ALA A 25 -8.38 14.00 12.10
N PHE A 26 -7.41 14.64 12.79
CA PHE A 26 -6.23 15.23 12.14
C PHE A 26 -5.39 14.17 11.42
N ILE A 27 -5.04 13.06 12.07
CA ILE A 27 -4.21 12.02 11.47
C ILE A 27 -4.92 11.36 10.27
N LEU A 28 -6.23 11.14 10.35
CA LEU A 28 -7.02 10.63 9.24
C LEU A 28 -7.01 11.59 8.05
N LEU A 29 -7.17 12.89 8.31
CA LEU A 29 -7.05 13.93 7.27
C LEU A 29 -5.64 13.96 6.67
N THR A 30 -4.61 13.86 7.50
CA THR A 30 -3.21 13.78 7.06
C THR A 30 -2.99 12.59 6.12
N LEU A 31 -3.40 11.39 6.53
CA LEU A 31 -3.30 10.19 5.70
C LEU A 31 -4.08 10.34 4.39
N PHE A 32 -5.28 10.93 4.43
CA PHE A 32 -6.05 11.19 3.23
C PHE A 32 -5.31 12.14 2.28
N ILE A 33 -4.74 13.25 2.77
CA ILE A 33 -4.00 14.21 1.95
C ILE A 33 -2.72 13.60 1.38
N ASP A 34 -1.99 12.79 2.15
CA ASP A 34 -0.78 12.10 1.69
C ASP A 34 -1.11 11.14 0.54
N ILE A 35 -2.14 10.31 0.72
CA ILE A 35 -2.57 9.36 -0.32
C ILE A 35 -3.17 10.07 -1.53
N LEU A 36 -3.93 11.14 -1.30
CA LEU A 36 -4.47 12.00 -2.36
C LEU A 36 -3.33 12.61 -3.18
N GLY A 37 -2.28 13.13 -2.53
CA GLY A 37 -1.10 13.70 -3.20
C GLY A 37 -0.39 12.69 -4.08
N ILE A 38 -0.18 11.45 -3.59
CA ILE A 38 0.36 10.35 -4.39
C ILE A 38 -0.57 10.08 -5.59
N GLY A 39 -1.87 9.95 -5.35
CA GLY A 39 -2.87 9.67 -6.37
C GLY A 39 -2.94 10.73 -7.47
N ILE A 40 -2.85 12.02 -7.11
CA ILE A 40 -2.85 13.15 -8.04
C ILE A 40 -1.69 13.06 -9.04
N VAL A 41 -0.53 12.59 -8.62
CA VAL A 41 0.68 12.53 -9.44
C VAL A 41 0.68 11.33 -10.40
N ILE A 42 0.01 10.22 -10.06
CA ILE A 42 0.04 8.97 -10.84
C ILE A 42 -0.27 9.17 -12.33
N PRO A 43 -1.37 9.83 -12.76
CA PRO A 43 -1.72 9.93 -14.17
C PRO A 43 -0.80 10.86 -14.98
N VAL A 44 -0.09 11.78 -14.34
CA VAL A 44 0.70 12.82 -15.02
C VAL A 44 2.22 12.57 -15.01
N LEU A 45 2.71 11.76 -14.07
CA LEU A 45 4.15 11.52 -13.93
C LEU A 45 4.80 10.92 -15.18
N PRO A 46 4.23 9.91 -15.86
CA PRO A 46 4.81 9.35 -17.07
C PRO A 46 4.87 10.37 -18.23
N GLU A 47 3.82 11.16 -18.42
CA GLU A 47 3.78 12.22 -19.45
C GLU A 47 4.80 13.33 -19.16
N LEU A 48 4.97 13.73 -17.89
CA LEU A 48 6.01 14.69 -17.50
C LEU A 48 7.41 14.13 -17.74
N ILE A 49 7.64 12.83 -17.53
CA ILE A 49 8.92 12.20 -17.84
C ILE A 49 9.17 12.24 -19.36
N GLN A 50 8.18 11.91 -20.19
CA GLN A 50 8.27 12.00 -21.65
C GLN A 50 8.66 13.43 -22.10
N GLU A 51 7.97 14.46 -21.55
CA GLU A 51 8.29 15.87 -21.81
C GLU A 51 9.76 16.22 -21.50
N LEU A 52 10.27 15.74 -20.35
CA LEU A 52 11.61 16.08 -19.86
C LEU A 52 12.75 15.36 -20.58
N ILE A 53 12.50 14.16 -21.12
CA ILE A 53 13.52 13.38 -21.84
C ILE A 53 13.38 13.50 -23.35
N GLY A 54 12.24 13.95 -23.87
CA GLY A 54 11.98 14.07 -25.31
C GLY A 54 11.79 12.72 -26.02
N GLU A 55 11.36 11.67 -25.29
CA GLU A 55 11.13 10.33 -25.81
C GLU A 55 9.66 9.92 -25.61
N ASP A 56 9.25 8.87 -26.32
CA ASP A 56 7.91 8.28 -26.24
C ASP A 56 7.71 7.43 -24.96
N GLU A 57 6.58 6.74 -24.84
CA GLU A 57 6.25 5.85 -23.73
C GLU A 57 7.26 4.73 -23.54
N SER A 58 7.83 4.21 -24.65
CA SER A 58 8.83 3.14 -24.61
C SER A 58 10.12 3.65 -23.97
N GLY A 59 10.63 4.82 -24.39
CA GLY A 59 11.81 5.45 -23.81
C GLY A 59 11.59 5.86 -22.36
N ALA A 60 10.45 6.48 -22.04
CA ALA A 60 10.09 6.91 -20.70
C ALA A 60 9.94 5.76 -19.70
N SER A 61 9.57 4.56 -20.16
CA SER A 61 9.29 3.41 -19.32
C SER A 61 10.45 3.00 -18.40
N PHE A 62 11.69 3.13 -18.88
CA PHE A 62 12.87 2.87 -18.05
C PHE A 62 12.95 3.84 -16.86
N TYR A 63 12.77 5.12 -17.11
CA TYR A 63 12.84 6.15 -16.06
C TYR A 63 11.66 6.03 -15.10
N VAL A 64 10.45 5.76 -15.57
CA VAL A 64 9.28 5.50 -14.73
C VAL A 64 9.53 4.31 -13.79
N GLY A 65 10.08 3.21 -14.34
CA GLY A 65 10.41 2.03 -13.56
C GLY A 65 11.49 2.28 -12.51
N VAL A 66 12.58 2.95 -12.89
CA VAL A 66 13.68 3.28 -11.97
C VAL A 66 13.25 4.26 -10.89
N ILE A 67 12.54 5.34 -11.25
CA ILE A 67 12.03 6.36 -10.33
C ILE A 67 11.06 5.73 -9.33
N GLY A 68 10.16 4.86 -9.79
CA GLY A 68 9.24 4.12 -8.91
C GLY A 68 9.96 3.18 -7.95
N ALA A 69 10.96 2.43 -8.44
CA ALA A 69 11.76 1.54 -7.61
C ALA A 69 12.61 2.30 -6.58
N MET A 70 13.19 3.44 -6.95
CA MET A 70 13.97 4.28 -6.03
C MET A 70 13.10 4.86 -4.92
N TYR A 71 11.90 5.33 -5.24
CA TYR A 71 10.91 5.75 -4.24
C TYR A 71 10.62 4.62 -3.25
N ALA A 72 10.28 3.42 -3.75
CA ALA A 72 9.96 2.27 -2.91
C ALA A 72 11.16 1.78 -2.08
N LEU A 73 12.38 1.83 -2.65
CA LEU A 73 13.62 1.48 -1.94
C LEU A 73 13.88 2.44 -0.78
N MET A 74 13.77 3.75 -1.00
CA MET A 74 13.93 4.74 0.06
C MET A 74 12.87 4.56 1.15
N GLN A 75 11.61 4.34 0.78
CA GLN A 75 10.55 4.07 1.74
C GLN A 75 10.85 2.81 2.57
N PHE A 76 11.31 1.73 1.94
CA PHE A 76 11.67 0.49 2.64
C PHE A 76 12.83 0.67 3.62
N LEU A 77 13.89 1.38 3.20
CA LEU A 77 15.07 1.61 4.04
C LEU A 77 14.78 2.56 5.22
N PHE A 78 13.98 3.59 4.98
CA PHE A 78 13.75 4.64 5.98
C PHE A 78 12.52 4.41 6.86
N ALA A 79 11.61 3.49 6.53
CA ALA A 79 10.46 3.17 7.38
C ALA A 79 10.88 2.74 8.81
N PRO A 80 11.82 1.81 9.01
CA PRO A 80 12.28 1.47 10.37
C PRO A 80 13.06 2.61 11.03
N VAL A 81 13.79 3.43 10.26
CA VAL A 81 14.53 4.59 10.78
C VAL A 81 13.57 5.65 11.32
N LEU A 82 12.57 6.06 10.52
CA LEU A 82 11.57 7.03 10.96
C LEU A 82 10.71 6.49 12.09
N GLY A 83 10.39 5.19 12.09
CA GLY A 83 9.75 4.51 13.21
C GLY A 83 10.55 4.69 14.50
N ALA A 84 11.83 4.30 14.51
CA ALA A 84 12.72 4.42 15.67
C ALA A 84 12.94 5.87 16.10
N LEU A 85 13.07 6.81 15.15
CA LEU A 85 13.16 8.24 15.45
C LEU A 85 11.86 8.74 16.12
N SER A 86 10.71 8.27 15.67
CA SER A 86 9.42 8.65 16.26
C SER A 86 9.22 8.07 17.67
N ASP A 87 9.79 6.88 17.96
CA ASP A 87 9.79 6.30 19.29
C ASP A 87 10.70 7.08 20.26
N ARG A 88 11.78 7.65 19.75
CA ARG A 88 12.75 8.41 20.56
C ARG A 88 12.36 9.87 20.75
N PHE A 89 11.99 10.57 19.68
CA PHE A 89 11.75 12.02 19.70
C PHE A 89 10.27 12.40 19.90
N GLY A 90 9.38 11.42 19.77
CA GLY A 90 7.94 11.59 19.75
C GLY A 90 7.35 11.50 18.34
N ARG A 91 6.05 11.20 18.26
CA ARG A 91 5.35 11.01 16.98
C ARG A 91 5.19 12.31 16.21
N ARG A 92 4.81 13.39 16.92
CA ARG A 92 4.49 14.68 16.34
C ARG A 92 5.64 15.31 15.54
N PRO A 93 6.89 15.44 16.06
CA PRO A 93 7.99 16.03 15.31
C PRO A 93 8.27 15.30 13.99
N ILE A 94 8.26 13.96 14.02
CA ILE A 94 8.57 13.15 12.83
C ILE A 94 7.47 13.29 11.78
N LEU A 95 6.19 13.29 12.18
CA LEU A 95 5.07 13.54 11.26
C LEU A 95 5.19 14.93 10.62
N LEU A 96 5.49 15.98 11.40
CA LEU A 96 5.62 17.33 10.87
C LEU A 96 6.79 17.47 9.89
N VAL A 97 7.95 16.89 10.21
CA VAL A 97 9.12 16.90 9.30
C VAL A 97 8.78 16.17 8.01
N SER A 98 8.09 15.02 8.08
CA SER A 98 7.70 14.26 6.91
C SER A 98 6.70 15.00 6.03
N LEU A 99 5.67 15.62 6.62
CA LEU A 99 4.69 16.44 5.87
C LEU A 99 5.34 17.63 5.17
N PHE A 100 6.24 18.33 5.87
CA PHE A 100 6.99 19.43 5.26
C PHE A 100 7.85 18.94 4.10
N GLY A 101 8.60 17.84 4.31
CA GLY A 101 9.44 17.22 3.30
C GLY A 101 8.65 16.77 2.06
N LEU A 102 7.45 16.21 2.23
CA LEU A 102 6.56 15.86 1.11
C LEU A 102 6.07 17.11 0.35
N GLY A 103 5.74 18.21 1.05
CA GLY A 103 5.39 19.47 0.41
C GLY A 103 6.54 20.03 -0.44
N ILE A 104 7.76 20.00 0.08
CA ILE A 104 8.97 20.40 -0.66
C ILE A 104 9.26 19.46 -1.84
N ASP A 105 9.09 18.15 -1.66
CA ASP A 105 9.22 17.17 -2.74
C ASP A 105 8.30 17.50 -3.92
N PHE A 106 7.02 17.73 -3.67
CA PHE A 106 6.08 18.08 -4.75
C PHE A 106 6.45 19.40 -5.43
N LEU A 107 6.99 20.40 -4.72
CA LEU A 107 7.51 21.63 -5.34
C LEU A 107 8.73 21.33 -6.23
N ILE A 108 9.68 20.52 -5.75
CA ILE A 108 10.84 20.11 -6.54
C ILE A 108 10.39 19.46 -7.86
N GLN A 109 9.43 18.54 -7.79
CA GLN A 109 8.89 17.86 -8.98
C GLN A 109 8.12 18.80 -9.89
N GLY A 110 7.28 19.70 -9.33
CA GLY A 110 6.53 20.69 -10.10
C GLY A 110 7.42 21.68 -10.85
N PHE A 111 8.57 22.06 -10.29
CA PHE A 111 9.56 22.94 -10.91
C PHE A 111 10.68 22.18 -11.64
N ALA A 112 10.64 20.85 -11.71
CA ALA A 112 11.72 20.06 -12.26
C ALA A 112 12.08 20.50 -13.70
N PRO A 113 13.32 20.94 -13.97
CA PRO A 113 13.79 21.32 -15.30
C PRO A 113 14.29 20.11 -16.10
N ASN A 114 14.56 19.00 -15.45
CA ASN A 114 15.05 17.76 -16.06
C ASN A 114 14.77 16.54 -15.17
N ILE A 115 15.05 15.36 -15.68
CA ILE A 115 14.76 14.07 -15.03
C ILE A 115 15.48 13.90 -13.69
N TRP A 116 16.64 14.49 -13.49
CA TRP A 116 17.42 14.37 -12.23
C TRP A 116 16.73 15.04 -11.06
N TRP A 117 16.03 16.14 -11.30
CA TRP A 117 15.21 16.80 -10.27
C TRP A 117 13.99 15.97 -9.89
N LEU A 118 13.38 15.28 -10.87
CA LEU A 118 12.32 14.31 -10.55
C LEU A 118 12.85 13.14 -9.71
N LEU A 119 14.04 12.62 -10.06
CA LEU A 119 14.66 11.56 -9.28
C LEU A 119 14.98 12.03 -7.86
N LEU A 120 15.54 13.22 -7.68
CA LEU A 120 15.81 13.81 -6.37
C LEU A 120 14.52 13.93 -5.55
N GLY A 121 13.44 14.45 -6.14
CA GLY A 121 12.13 14.51 -5.52
C GLY A 121 11.64 13.13 -5.09
N ARG A 122 11.72 12.14 -5.96
CA ARG A 122 11.28 10.77 -5.63
C ARG A 122 12.11 10.11 -4.51
N LEU A 123 13.40 10.39 -4.43
CA LEU A 123 14.22 9.97 -3.30
C LEU A 123 13.75 10.61 -1.98
N LEU A 124 13.52 11.92 -2.00
CA LEU A 124 13.00 12.64 -0.85
C LEU A 124 11.61 12.14 -0.45
N ALA A 125 10.69 11.99 -1.43
CA ALA A 125 9.36 11.43 -1.20
C ALA A 125 9.39 10.04 -0.57
N GLY A 126 10.31 9.18 -1.02
CA GLY A 126 10.46 7.83 -0.45
C GLY A 126 10.87 7.86 1.02
N VAL A 127 11.82 8.74 1.37
CA VAL A 127 12.22 8.94 2.78
C VAL A 127 11.04 9.49 3.60
N MET A 128 10.37 10.54 3.13
CA MET A 128 9.29 11.21 3.86
C MET A 128 8.01 10.38 3.89
N GLY A 129 7.69 9.63 2.84
CA GLY A 129 6.53 8.74 2.76
C GLY A 129 6.55 7.58 3.77
N ALA A 130 7.69 7.27 4.37
CA ALA A 130 7.78 6.33 5.49
C ALA A 130 7.05 6.83 6.76
N SER A 131 6.56 8.08 6.80
CA SER A 131 5.72 8.66 7.85
C SER A 131 4.41 7.89 8.10
N ILE A 132 3.92 7.12 7.13
CA ILE A 132 2.74 6.26 7.29
C ILE A 132 2.89 5.31 8.48
N THR A 133 4.10 4.79 8.74
CA THR A 133 4.39 3.95 9.91
C THR A 133 4.21 4.73 11.21
N THR A 134 4.69 5.97 11.27
CA THR A 134 4.52 6.86 12.42
C THR A 134 3.06 7.27 12.63
N ALA A 135 2.31 7.52 11.54
CA ALA A 135 0.87 7.82 11.62
C ALA A 135 0.08 6.63 12.18
N ASN A 136 0.39 5.40 11.75
CA ASN A 136 -0.23 4.19 12.31
C ASN A 136 0.10 4.00 13.78
N ALA A 137 1.34 4.26 14.21
CA ALA A 137 1.74 4.22 15.61
C ALA A 137 1.00 5.30 16.42
N TYR A 138 0.89 6.52 15.89
CA TYR A 138 0.11 7.59 16.52
C TYR A 138 -1.36 7.18 16.75
N ILE A 139 -2.01 6.58 15.73
CA ILE A 139 -3.38 6.08 15.86
C ILE A 139 -3.48 5.00 16.93
N ALA A 140 -2.49 4.09 17.00
CA ALA A 140 -2.45 3.07 18.04
C ALA A 140 -2.35 3.70 19.44
N ASP A 141 -1.50 4.72 19.63
CA ASP A 141 -1.28 5.40 20.91
C ASP A 141 -2.56 6.12 21.43
N VAL A 142 -3.35 6.73 20.51
CA VAL A 142 -4.56 7.47 20.89
C VAL A 142 -5.83 6.64 20.88
N SER A 143 -5.76 5.37 20.46
CA SER A 143 -6.89 4.44 20.42
C SER A 143 -7.02 3.67 21.72
N THR A 144 -8.27 3.40 22.12
CA THR A 144 -8.59 2.41 23.17
C THR A 144 -8.84 1.05 22.52
N ASP A 145 -8.79 -0.05 23.27
CA ASP A 145 -9.04 -1.39 22.74
C ASP A 145 -10.41 -1.49 22.06
N GLU A 146 -11.44 -0.79 22.59
CA GLU A 146 -12.79 -0.77 22.04
C GLU A 146 -12.90 -0.10 20.66
N ASN A 147 -12.10 0.95 20.40
CA ASN A 147 -12.21 1.74 19.17
C ASN A 147 -11.06 1.54 18.20
N ARG A 148 -10.04 0.77 18.57
CA ARG A 148 -8.83 0.53 17.78
C ARG A 148 -9.13 -0.04 16.40
N ALA A 149 -9.94 -1.10 16.32
CA ALA A 149 -10.34 -1.72 15.07
C ALA A 149 -11.11 -0.74 14.17
N ARG A 150 -12.00 0.09 14.73
CA ARG A 150 -12.72 1.13 14.00
C ARG A 150 -11.77 2.18 13.45
N ASN A 151 -10.81 2.67 14.24
CA ASN A 151 -9.88 3.72 13.81
C ASN A 151 -8.96 3.22 12.68
N PHE A 152 -8.45 1.99 12.75
CA PHE A 152 -7.71 1.39 11.63
C PHE A 152 -8.60 1.13 10.40
N GLY A 153 -9.88 0.83 10.59
CA GLY A 153 -10.83 0.78 9.47
C GLY A 153 -11.00 2.13 8.76
N LEU A 154 -11.01 3.24 9.52
CA LEU A 154 -11.03 4.59 8.97
C LEU A 154 -9.74 4.91 8.19
N VAL A 155 -8.57 4.43 8.64
CA VAL A 155 -7.32 4.54 7.85
C VAL A 155 -7.49 3.90 6.48
N GLY A 156 -7.99 2.66 6.42
CA GLY A 156 -8.27 1.99 5.14
C GLY A 156 -9.23 2.77 4.25
N MET A 157 -10.26 3.41 4.85
CA MET A 157 -11.18 4.27 4.12
C MET A 157 -10.48 5.51 3.54
N MET A 158 -9.57 6.17 4.28
CA MET A 158 -8.79 7.31 3.78
C MET A 158 -7.90 6.91 2.60
N PHE A 159 -7.28 5.72 2.66
CA PHE A 159 -6.55 5.16 1.53
C PHE A 159 -7.45 4.99 0.30
N GLY A 160 -8.61 4.36 0.46
CA GLY A 160 -9.57 4.15 -0.63
C GLY A 160 -10.03 5.45 -1.26
N LEU A 161 -10.41 6.45 -0.44
CA LEU A 161 -10.85 7.77 -0.92
C LEU A 161 -9.71 8.52 -1.62
N GLY A 162 -8.50 8.53 -1.07
CA GLY A 162 -7.34 9.19 -1.66
C GLY A 162 -6.98 8.60 -3.03
N PHE A 163 -6.94 7.28 -3.16
CA PHE A 163 -6.70 6.60 -4.43
C PHE A 163 -7.86 6.68 -5.43
N THR A 164 -9.08 7.01 -5.00
CA THR A 164 -10.22 7.25 -5.90
C THR A 164 -10.22 8.67 -6.41
N ILE A 165 -10.10 9.64 -5.51
CA ILE A 165 -10.22 11.08 -5.82
C ILE A 165 -8.92 11.60 -6.44
N GLY A 166 -7.75 11.13 -5.96
CA GLY A 166 -6.44 11.61 -6.38
C GLY A 166 -6.22 11.53 -7.89
N PRO A 167 -6.27 10.34 -8.50
CA PRO A 167 -6.05 10.22 -9.94
C PRO A 167 -7.09 10.98 -10.78
N ALA A 168 -8.35 11.04 -10.34
CA ALA A 168 -9.37 11.83 -11.02
C ALA A 168 -9.02 13.33 -11.05
N LEU A 169 -8.64 13.90 -9.89
CA LEU A 169 -8.18 15.29 -9.81
C LEU A 169 -6.88 15.52 -10.58
N GLY A 170 -5.93 14.59 -10.47
CA GLY A 170 -4.65 14.65 -11.16
C GLY A 170 -4.82 14.65 -12.68
N GLY A 171 -5.66 13.75 -13.20
CA GLY A 171 -5.97 13.69 -14.62
C GLY A 171 -6.69 14.94 -15.12
N MET A 172 -7.66 15.46 -14.35
CA MET A 172 -8.36 16.71 -14.71
C MET A 172 -7.40 17.91 -14.79
N LEU A 173 -6.53 18.07 -13.79
CA LEU A 173 -5.56 19.18 -13.77
C LEU A 173 -4.45 18.98 -14.80
N GLY A 174 -3.99 17.73 -14.97
CA GLY A 174 -2.98 17.36 -15.95
C GLY A 174 -3.38 17.66 -17.38
N ALA A 175 -4.68 17.53 -17.72
CA ALA A 175 -5.22 17.90 -19.02
C ALA A 175 -5.06 19.41 -19.35
N TYR A 176 -4.96 20.28 -18.34
CA TYR A 176 -4.68 21.71 -18.55
C TYR A 176 -3.16 21.96 -18.57
N HIS A 177 -2.41 21.36 -17.63
CA HIS A 177 -0.98 21.50 -17.53
C HIS A 177 -0.39 20.40 -16.64
N LEU A 178 0.63 19.67 -17.13
CA LEU A 178 1.23 18.51 -16.44
C LEU A 178 1.83 18.83 -15.06
N ARG A 179 2.17 20.08 -14.79
CA ARG A 179 2.79 20.51 -13.50
C ARG A 179 1.79 20.96 -12.44
N TRP A 180 0.55 21.30 -12.80
CA TRP A 180 -0.46 21.76 -11.83
C TRP A 180 -0.81 20.74 -10.77
N PRO A 181 -0.92 19.44 -11.08
CA PRO A 181 -1.12 18.39 -10.07
C PRO A 181 -0.08 18.43 -8.95
N PHE A 182 1.19 18.64 -9.29
CA PHE A 182 2.27 18.72 -8.29
C PHE A 182 2.13 19.96 -7.39
N PHE A 183 1.77 21.11 -7.95
CA PHE A 183 1.55 22.32 -7.15
C PHE A 183 0.34 22.21 -6.22
N LEU A 184 -0.74 21.55 -6.68
CA LEU A 184 -1.88 21.25 -5.82
C LEU A 184 -1.47 20.33 -4.66
N ALA A 185 -0.77 19.24 -4.97
CA ALA A 185 -0.29 18.29 -3.95
C ALA A 185 0.65 18.99 -2.93
N ALA A 186 1.56 19.85 -3.41
CA ALA A 186 2.43 20.64 -2.56
C ALA A 186 1.63 21.58 -1.64
N GLY A 187 0.68 22.31 -2.20
CA GLY A 187 -0.19 23.21 -1.43
C GLY A 187 -0.97 22.46 -0.34
N LEU A 188 -1.57 21.32 -0.68
CA LEU A 188 -2.30 20.49 0.28
C LEU A 188 -1.38 19.97 1.40
N ALA A 189 -0.19 19.46 1.06
CA ALA A 189 0.78 18.95 2.03
C ALA A 189 1.29 20.07 2.97
N LEU A 190 1.63 21.24 2.44
CA LEU A 190 2.11 22.37 3.25
C LEU A 190 1.02 22.99 4.12
N VAL A 191 -0.22 23.09 3.63
CA VAL A 191 -1.37 23.54 4.44
C VAL A 191 -1.64 22.53 5.55
N ASN A 192 -1.60 21.22 5.26
CA ASN A 192 -1.74 20.17 6.26
C ASN A 192 -0.61 20.22 7.30
N TRP A 193 0.63 20.45 6.86
CA TRP A 193 1.76 20.64 7.75
C TRP A 193 1.55 21.84 8.69
N MET A 194 1.13 22.99 8.14
CA MET A 194 0.86 24.19 8.93
C MET A 194 -0.28 23.94 9.93
N TYR A 195 -1.36 23.31 9.51
CA TYR A 195 -2.45 22.94 10.41
C TYR A 195 -1.96 21.99 11.52
N GLY A 196 -1.16 20.97 11.17
CA GLY A 196 -0.58 20.03 12.13
C GLY A 196 0.37 20.71 13.14
N TYR A 197 1.12 21.70 12.69
CA TYR A 197 2.02 22.45 13.57
C TYR A 197 1.26 23.13 14.73
N PHE A 198 0.07 23.66 14.48
CA PHE A 198 -0.74 24.31 15.51
C PHE A 198 -1.67 23.39 16.29
N VAL A 199 -2.16 22.30 15.67
CA VAL A 199 -3.27 21.52 16.21
C VAL A 199 -2.85 20.13 16.71
N LEU A 200 -1.81 19.50 16.11
CA LEU A 200 -1.45 18.13 16.46
C LEU A 200 -0.77 18.07 17.84
N PRO A 201 -1.36 17.39 18.85
CA PRO A 201 -0.69 17.14 20.12
C PRO A 201 0.34 16.02 19.97
N GLU A 202 1.28 15.90 20.92
CA GLU A 202 2.14 14.73 21.03
C GLU A 202 1.34 13.55 21.63
N SER A 203 1.48 12.36 21.01
CA SER A 203 0.80 11.14 21.49
C SER A 203 1.67 10.31 22.41
N LEU A 204 3.01 10.39 22.25
CA LEU A 204 3.96 9.59 23.01
C LEU A 204 4.56 10.41 24.16
N PRO A 205 4.16 10.16 25.43
CA PRO A 205 4.74 10.83 26.59
C PRO A 205 6.27 10.63 26.66
N ARG A 206 6.96 11.58 27.28
CA ARG A 206 8.44 11.52 27.37
C ARG A 206 8.93 10.28 28.10
N GLU A 207 8.20 9.85 29.09
CA GLU A 207 8.47 8.68 29.95
C GLU A 207 8.34 7.35 29.18
N SER A 208 7.53 7.33 28.12
CA SER A 208 7.27 6.15 27.30
C SER A 208 8.19 6.08 26.06
N ARG A 209 9.13 7.02 25.92
CA ARG A 209 10.05 7.04 24.79
C ARG A 209 11.16 6.01 24.96
N SER A 210 11.46 5.29 23.90
CA SER A 210 12.52 4.28 23.90
C SER A 210 13.84 4.82 23.36
N GLU A 211 14.95 4.17 23.71
CA GLU A 211 16.24 4.42 23.06
C GLU A 211 16.19 4.01 21.59
N PHE A 212 16.96 4.70 20.76
CA PHE A 212 17.05 4.42 19.32
C PHE A 212 17.67 3.03 19.09
N GLN A 213 16.86 2.07 18.65
CA GLN A 213 17.31 0.70 18.33
C GLN A 213 16.83 0.28 16.94
N LEU A 214 17.74 0.23 15.98
CA LEU A 214 17.48 -0.28 14.61
C LEU A 214 17.36 -1.80 14.53
N SER A 215 17.76 -2.55 15.58
CA SER A 215 17.88 -4.01 15.54
C SER A 215 16.54 -4.77 15.44
N ASN A 216 15.43 -4.15 15.83
CA ASN A 216 14.12 -4.80 15.90
C ASN A 216 13.38 -4.86 14.53
N GLY A 217 13.89 -4.16 13.52
CA GLY A 217 13.25 -4.05 12.20
C GLY A 217 13.86 -4.92 11.10
N ASN A 218 14.56 -6.04 11.41
CA ASN A 218 15.15 -6.89 10.37
C ASN A 218 14.06 -7.73 9.65
N PRO A 219 13.66 -7.37 8.40
CA PRO A 219 12.60 -8.03 7.67
C PRO A 219 12.92 -9.49 7.34
N PHE A 220 14.21 -9.82 7.14
CA PHE A 220 14.65 -11.19 6.83
C PHE A 220 14.49 -12.14 8.04
N ARG A 221 14.68 -11.65 9.26
CA ARG A 221 14.45 -12.43 10.48
C ARG A 221 12.95 -12.77 10.62
N THR A 222 12.09 -11.80 10.34
CA THR A 222 10.64 -11.96 10.42
C THR A 222 10.12 -12.96 9.38
N LEU A 223 10.65 -12.92 8.13
CA LEU A 223 10.33 -13.90 7.09
C LEU A 223 10.73 -15.33 7.48
N ARG A 224 11.86 -15.51 8.17
CA ARG A 224 12.31 -16.83 8.62
C ARG A 224 11.35 -17.45 9.64
N GLN A 225 10.68 -16.64 10.45
CA GLN A 225 9.73 -17.11 11.47
C GLN A 225 8.45 -17.69 10.85
N LEU A 226 8.07 -17.30 9.63
CA LEU A 226 6.91 -17.87 8.92
C LEU A 226 7.03 -19.38 8.71
N LYS A 227 8.25 -19.95 8.68
CA LYS A 227 8.48 -21.39 8.47
C LYS A 227 7.79 -22.28 9.52
N VAL A 228 7.47 -21.75 10.68
CA VAL A 228 6.74 -22.47 11.75
C VAL A 228 5.31 -22.82 11.34
N TYR A 229 4.73 -22.02 10.42
CA TYR A 229 3.34 -22.17 9.97
C TYR A 229 3.28 -22.55 8.47
N PRO A 230 3.36 -23.83 8.07
CA PRO A 230 3.42 -24.24 6.66
C PRO A 230 2.21 -23.76 5.82
N PHE A 231 1.02 -23.72 6.41
CA PHE A 231 -0.19 -23.17 5.78
C PHE A 231 -0.03 -21.68 5.47
N VAL A 232 0.50 -20.92 6.41
CA VAL A 232 0.76 -19.47 6.25
C VAL A 232 1.85 -19.22 5.22
N VAL A 233 2.89 -20.06 5.16
CA VAL A 233 3.92 -19.97 4.11
C VAL A 233 3.30 -20.10 2.72
N GLY A 234 2.43 -21.10 2.53
CA GLY A 234 1.73 -21.29 1.24
C GLY A 234 0.86 -20.08 0.88
N LEU A 235 0.06 -19.56 1.82
CA LEU A 235 -0.75 -18.36 1.60
C LEU A 235 0.11 -17.09 1.41
N SER A 236 1.30 -17.01 2.01
CA SER A 236 2.24 -15.92 1.78
C SER A 236 2.79 -15.91 0.35
N VAL A 237 3.00 -17.08 -0.25
CA VAL A 237 3.37 -17.19 -1.68
C VAL A 237 2.21 -16.73 -2.56
N VAL A 238 0.97 -17.14 -2.25
CA VAL A 238 -0.24 -16.65 -2.95
C VAL A 238 -0.31 -15.12 -2.88
N PHE A 239 -0.12 -14.57 -1.69
CA PHE A 239 -0.14 -13.13 -1.44
C PHE A 239 0.99 -12.40 -2.20
N LEU A 240 2.21 -12.95 -2.18
CA LEU A 240 3.37 -12.39 -2.89
C LEU A 240 3.14 -12.31 -4.40
N CYS A 241 2.72 -13.42 -5.03
CA CYS A 241 2.46 -13.46 -6.48
C CYS A 241 1.38 -12.46 -6.88
N LYS A 242 0.27 -12.39 -6.12
CA LYS A 242 -0.80 -11.41 -6.36
C LYS A 242 -0.33 -9.98 -6.16
N SER A 243 0.42 -9.70 -5.10
CA SER A 243 0.97 -8.37 -4.83
C SER A 243 1.95 -7.94 -5.91
N LEU A 244 2.83 -8.84 -6.36
CA LEU A 244 3.79 -8.55 -7.44
C LEU A 244 3.07 -8.22 -8.76
N ALA A 245 2.07 -9.01 -9.15
CA ALA A 245 1.26 -8.76 -10.33
C ALA A 245 0.53 -7.41 -10.23
N GLN A 246 -0.12 -7.15 -9.07
CA GLN A 246 -0.85 -5.89 -8.84
C GLN A 246 0.06 -4.66 -8.91
N ARG A 247 1.26 -4.70 -8.30
CA ARG A 247 2.23 -3.60 -8.38
C ARG A 247 2.79 -3.43 -9.78
N GLY A 248 2.94 -4.53 -10.53
CA GLY A 248 3.30 -4.50 -11.94
C GLY A 248 2.23 -3.77 -12.77
N LEU A 249 0.96 -4.12 -12.59
CA LEU A 249 -0.17 -3.43 -13.23
C LEU A 249 -0.13 -1.91 -12.93
N GLU A 250 -0.03 -1.55 -11.66
CA GLU A 250 -0.03 -0.15 -11.23
C GLU A 250 1.14 0.65 -11.84
N SER A 251 2.32 0.04 -11.96
CA SER A 251 3.52 0.71 -12.46
C SER A 251 3.52 0.92 -13.98
N VAL A 252 2.84 0.05 -14.75
CA VAL A 252 2.80 0.08 -16.21
C VAL A 252 1.57 0.82 -16.74
N TRP A 253 0.52 0.95 -15.95
CA TRP A 253 -0.82 1.35 -16.38
C TRP A 253 -0.86 2.55 -17.32
N VAL A 254 -0.32 3.70 -16.90
CA VAL A 254 -0.39 4.96 -17.66
C VAL A 254 0.41 4.87 -18.97
N LEU A 255 1.60 4.25 -18.92
CA LEU A 255 2.42 4.03 -20.12
C LEU A 255 1.73 3.11 -21.14
N TYR A 256 1.12 2.02 -20.64
CA TYR A 256 0.41 1.08 -21.50
C TYR A 256 -0.81 1.70 -22.17
N THR A 257 -1.60 2.45 -21.41
CA THR A 257 -2.81 3.08 -21.94
C THR A 257 -2.49 4.23 -22.88
N GLY A 258 -1.41 4.99 -22.65
CA GLY A 258 -0.86 5.95 -23.58
C GLY A 258 -0.41 5.27 -24.88
N TYR A 259 0.51 4.33 -24.81
CA TYR A 259 1.07 3.63 -25.97
C TYR A 259 0.02 2.87 -26.81
N ARG A 260 -0.97 2.26 -26.15
CA ARG A 260 -1.93 1.37 -26.83
C ARG A 260 -3.18 2.07 -27.33
N PHE A 261 -3.64 3.11 -26.64
CA PHE A 261 -4.95 3.74 -26.85
C PHE A 261 -4.87 5.27 -26.97
N ASP A 262 -3.67 5.85 -26.96
CA ASP A 262 -3.43 7.30 -26.95
C ASP A 262 -4.17 8.02 -25.80
N TRP A 263 -4.24 7.37 -24.61
CA TRP A 263 -4.90 7.97 -23.46
C TRP A 263 -4.03 9.03 -22.82
N ASP A 264 -4.62 10.21 -22.64
CA ASP A 264 -4.05 11.33 -21.88
C ASP A 264 -4.28 11.17 -20.36
N ALA A 265 -3.75 12.11 -19.58
CA ALA A 265 -3.94 12.15 -18.14
C ALA A 265 -5.42 12.17 -17.72
N ALA A 266 -6.30 12.83 -18.50
CA ALA A 266 -7.73 12.90 -18.20
C ALA A 266 -8.43 11.55 -18.40
N ALA A 267 -8.11 10.82 -19.47
CA ALA A 267 -8.64 9.47 -19.73
C ALA A 267 -8.18 8.49 -18.64
N ASN A 268 -6.89 8.54 -18.27
CA ASN A 268 -6.33 7.77 -17.18
C ASN A 268 -6.98 8.10 -15.83
N GLY A 269 -7.20 9.38 -15.55
CA GLY A 269 -7.89 9.84 -14.33
C GLY A 269 -9.31 9.27 -14.21
N LYS A 270 -10.09 9.25 -15.31
CA LYS A 270 -11.44 8.66 -15.35
C LYS A 270 -11.39 7.14 -15.11
N ALA A 271 -10.46 6.43 -15.74
CA ALA A 271 -10.31 4.98 -15.57
C ALA A 271 -9.92 4.61 -14.13
N LEU A 272 -8.96 5.32 -13.55
CA LEU A 272 -8.55 5.11 -12.15
C LEU A 272 -9.66 5.52 -11.16
N GLY A 273 -10.44 6.55 -11.46
CA GLY A 273 -11.66 6.89 -10.72
C GLY A 273 -12.68 5.74 -10.73
N LEU A 274 -12.89 5.10 -11.89
CA LEU A 274 -13.74 3.91 -12.00
C LEU A 274 -13.21 2.75 -11.15
N VAL A 275 -11.90 2.49 -11.16
CA VAL A 275 -11.26 1.48 -10.28
C VAL A 275 -11.59 1.78 -8.82
N GLY A 276 -11.47 3.03 -8.37
CA GLY A 276 -11.79 3.43 -7.01
C GLY A 276 -13.26 3.21 -6.65
N ILE A 277 -14.19 3.60 -7.52
CA ILE A 277 -15.64 3.36 -7.33
C ILE A 277 -15.92 1.86 -7.20
N MET A 278 -15.36 1.06 -8.10
CA MET A 278 -15.56 -0.40 -8.08
C MET A 278 -14.93 -1.04 -6.83
N ALA A 279 -13.80 -0.51 -6.34
CA ALA A 279 -13.21 -0.97 -5.08
C ALA A 279 -14.15 -0.73 -3.89
N ILE A 280 -14.81 0.44 -3.82
CA ILE A 280 -15.80 0.74 -2.79
C ILE A 280 -16.98 -0.23 -2.88
N VAL A 281 -17.52 -0.46 -4.08
CA VAL A 281 -18.65 -1.38 -4.30
C VAL A 281 -18.30 -2.81 -3.87
N VAL A 282 -17.14 -3.31 -4.28
CA VAL A 282 -16.75 -4.69 -4.01
C VAL A 282 -16.35 -4.86 -2.54
N GLN A 283 -15.44 -4.03 -2.02
CA GLN A 283 -14.95 -4.19 -0.65
C GLN A 283 -15.99 -3.79 0.40
N GLY A 284 -16.76 -2.74 0.13
CA GLY A 284 -17.82 -2.27 1.03
C GLY A 284 -19.09 -3.11 0.98
N GLY A 285 -19.46 -3.63 -0.20
CA GLY A 285 -20.74 -4.29 -0.43
C GLY A 285 -20.70 -5.80 -0.64
N LEU A 286 -19.70 -6.33 -1.36
CA LEU A 286 -19.73 -7.73 -1.82
C LEU A 286 -18.87 -8.69 -0.98
N VAL A 287 -17.75 -8.24 -0.37
CA VAL A 287 -16.83 -9.11 0.35
C VAL A 287 -17.52 -9.87 1.48
N ARG A 288 -18.21 -9.17 2.38
CA ARG A 288 -18.87 -9.80 3.55
C ARG A 288 -19.96 -10.80 3.15
N PRO A 289 -20.95 -10.46 2.28
CA PRO A 289 -21.98 -11.41 1.86
C PRO A 289 -21.38 -12.64 1.16
N PHE A 290 -20.37 -12.44 0.32
CA PHE A 290 -19.73 -13.53 -0.41
C PHE A 290 -19.02 -14.50 0.53
N ILE A 291 -18.17 -13.99 1.45
CA ILE A 291 -17.47 -14.81 2.43
C ILE A 291 -18.45 -15.54 3.35
N LYS A 292 -19.53 -14.88 3.81
CA LYS A 292 -20.56 -15.49 4.66
C LYS A 292 -21.26 -16.66 3.95
N ARG A 293 -21.50 -16.55 2.64
CA ARG A 293 -22.25 -17.57 1.87
C ARG A 293 -21.35 -18.70 1.36
N TYR A 294 -20.16 -18.39 0.89
CA TYR A 294 -19.29 -19.34 0.18
C TYR A 294 -18.01 -19.72 0.95
N GLY A 295 -17.69 -19.00 2.02
CA GLY A 295 -16.48 -19.19 2.81
C GLY A 295 -15.24 -18.50 2.21
N GLU A 296 -14.20 -18.37 3.04
CA GLU A 296 -12.97 -17.64 2.71
C GLU A 296 -12.16 -18.34 1.62
N ARG A 297 -12.03 -19.68 1.64
CA ARG A 297 -11.28 -20.46 0.64
C ARG A 297 -11.85 -20.27 -0.77
N ASN A 298 -13.18 -20.35 -0.90
CA ASN A 298 -13.84 -20.12 -2.18
C ASN A 298 -13.72 -18.65 -2.62
N ALA A 299 -13.71 -17.70 -1.71
CA ALA A 299 -13.46 -16.30 -2.03
C ALA A 299 -12.03 -16.08 -2.57
N VAL A 300 -11.02 -16.75 -2.01
CA VAL A 300 -9.65 -16.73 -2.53
C VAL A 300 -9.59 -17.32 -3.94
N LEU A 301 -10.14 -18.51 -4.16
CA LEU A 301 -10.10 -19.18 -5.46
C LEU A 301 -10.85 -18.37 -6.53
N PHE A 302 -12.10 -18.00 -6.25
CA PHE A 302 -12.93 -17.21 -7.17
C PHE A 302 -12.28 -15.88 -7.51
N GLY A 303 -11.88 -15.09 -6.51
CA GLY A 303 -11.24 -13.80 -6.73
C GLY A 303 -9.90 -13.91 -7.47
N THR A 304 -9.14 -15.00 -7.27
CA THR A 304 -7.89 -15.24 -7.99
C THR A 304 -8.14 -15.61 -9.45
N ILE A 305 -9.15 -16.44 -9.76
CA ILE A 305 -9.57 -16.76 -11.12
C ILE A 305 -9.99 -15.49 -11.87
N ILE A 306 -10.87 -14.70 -11.28
CA ILE A 306 -11.31 -13.42 -11.86
C ILE A 306 -10.12 -12.48 -12.12
N SER A 307 -9.18 -12.39 -11.17
CA SER A 307 -7.97 -11.58 -11.35
C SER A 307 -7.13 -12.09 -12.53
N ALA A 308 -6.94 -13.41 -12.70
CA ALA A 308 -6.18 -13.97 -13.81
C ALA A 308 -6.82 -13.63 -15.16
N VAL A 309 -8.15 -13.79 -15.26
CA VAL A 309 -8.91 -13.44 -16.48
C VAL A 309 -8.83 -11.93 -16.76
N ALA A 310 -8.94 -11.08 -15.74
CA ALA A 310 -8.84 -9.63 -15.89
C ALA A 310 -7.45 -9.21 -16.38
N PHE A 311 -6.39 -9.77 -15.80
CA PHE A 311 -5.02 -9.48 -16.25
C PHE A 311 -4.78 -9.94 -17.69
N ALA A 312 -5.27 -11.11 -18.08
CA ALA A 312 -5.25 -11.54 -19.48
C ALA A 312 -6.06 -10.57 -20.36
N GLY A 313 -7.23 -10.13 -19.89
CA GLY A 313 -8.07 -9.14 -20.57
C GLY A 313 -7.35 -7.81 -20.80
N TYR A 314 -6.63 -7.27 -19.80
CA TYR A 314 -5.80 -6.07 -20.00
C TYR A 314 -4.70 -6.31 -21.02
N GLY A 315 -4.01 -7.45 -20.97
CA GLY A 315 -2.92 -7.77 -21.88
C GLY A 315 -3.34 -7.95 -23.34
N LEU A 316 -4.57 -8.45 -23.57
CA LEU A 316 -5.14 -8.74 -24.89
C LEU A 316 -6.03 -7.62 -25.43
N ALA A 317 -6.34 -6.59 -24.62
CA ALA A 317 -7.19 -5.49 -25.05
C ALA A 317 -6.60 -4.79 -26.29
N ASN A 318 -7.42 -4.64 -27.32
CA ASN A 318 -7.07 -3.95 -28.57
C ASN A 318 -7.94 -2.73 -28.86
N GLN A 319 -8.95 -2.48 -28.06
CA GLN A 319 -9.88 -1.36 -28.17
C GLN A 319 -10.03 -0.69 -26.78
N ALA A 320 -10.07 0.64 -26.79
CA ALA A 320 -10.14 1.45 -25.55
C ALA A 320 -11.37 1.12 -24.67
N TRP A 321 -12.52 0.80 -25.27
CA TRP A 321 -13.75 0.46 -24.55
C TRP A 321 -13.66 -0.86 -23.77
N MET A 322 -12.73 -1.76 -24.12
CA MET A 322 -12.53 -3.02 -23.40
C MET A 322 -11.99 -2.78 -21.98
N ILE A 323 -11.20 -1.73 -21.79
CA ILE A 323 -10.56 -1.43 -20.51
C ILE A 323 -11.58 -1.19 -19.38
N PRO A 324 -12.59 -0.30 -19.51
CA PRO A 324 -13.64 -0.14 -18.51
C PRO A 324 -14.38 -1.46 -18.20
N CYS A 325 -14.67 -2.27 -19.21
CA CYS A 325 -15.32 -3.58 -19.01
C CYS A 325 -14.43 -4.52 -18.16
N VAL A 326 -13.13 -4.57 -18.46
CA VAL A 326 -12.17 -5.37 -17.69
C VAL A 326 -12.03 -4.83 -16.26
N ILE A 327 -12.04 -3.51 -16.05
CA ILE A 327 -12.02 -2.90 -14.71
C ILE A 327 -13.24 -3.38 -13.90
N VAL A 328 -14.46 -3.26 -14.44
CA VAL A 328 -15.68 -3.65 -13.74
C VAL A 328 -15.66 -5.13 -13.39
N PHE A 329 -15.38 -6.00 -14.38
CA PHE A 329 -15.28 -7.43 -14.16
C PHE A 329 -14.16 -7.79 -13.19
N GLY A 330 -12.95 -7.26 -13.43
CA GLY A 330 -11.74 -7.56 -12.66
C GLY A 330 -11.80 -7.10 -11.21
N SER A 331 -12.63 -6.08 -10.90
CA SER A 331 -12.82 -5.60 -9.53
C SER A 331 -13.30 -6.69 -8.57
N LEU A 332 -14.06 -7.69 -9.07
CA LEU A 332 -14.48 -8.86 -8.29
C LEU A 332 -13.29 -9.70 -7.80
N GLY A 333 -12.13 -9.58 -8.44
CA GLY A 333 -10.87 -10.16 -7.95
C GLY A 333 -10.43 -9.64 -6.58
N GLY A 334 -10.93 -8.46 -6.18
CA GLY A 334 -10.74 -7.86 -4.86
C GLY A 334 -11.29 -8.67 -3.69
N LEU A 335 -12.16 -9.66 -3.94
CA LEU A 335 -12.65 -10.60 -2.92
C LEU A 335 -11.53 -11.44 -2.29
N ALA A 336 -10.47 -11.73 -3.03
CA ALA A 336 -9.40 -12.61 -2.56
C ALA A 336 -8.52 -11.98 -1.46
N GLY A 337 -8.26 -10.66 -1.50
CA GLY A 337 -7.35 -9.99 -0.57
C GLY A 337 -7.77 -10.15 0.90
N PRO A 338 -8.96 -9.65 1.28
CA PRO A 338 -9.48 -9.82 2.64
C PRO A 338 -9.61 -11.27 3.09
N ALA A 339 -9.95 -12.19 2.16
CA ALA A 339 -10.08 -13.60 2.47
C ALA A 339 -8.72 -14.27 2.77
N VAL A 340 -7.65 -13.95 2.01
CA VAL A 340 -6.28 -14.41 2.33
C VAL A 340 -5.85 -13.86 3.69
N GLN A 341 -6.09 -12.58 3.94
CA GLN A 341 -5.72 -11.92 5.20
C GLN A 341 -6.41 -12.60 6.40
N SER A 342 -7.72 -12.89 6.29
CA SER A 342 -8.49 -13.58 7.32
C SER A 342 -7.98 -15.00 7.57
N LEU A 343 -7.71 -15.78 6.51
CA LEU A 343 -7.14 -17.12 6.62
C LEU A 343 -5.76 -17.13 7.27
N VAL A 344 -4.91 -16.15 6.96
CA VAL A 344 -3.58 -16.03 7.57
C VAL A 344 -3.68 -15.68 9.05
N THR A 345 -4.50 -14.70 9.41
CA THR A 345 -4.66 -14.29 10.82
C THR A 345 -5.33 -15.36 11.67
N GLY A 346 -6.32 -16.08 11.12
CA GLY A 346 -7.00 -17.17 11.81
C GLY A 346 -6.16 -18.45 11.98
N ALA A 347 -5.06 -18.59 11.22
CA ALA A 347 -4.17 -19.75 11.31
C ALA A 347 -2.96 -19.53 12.24
N VAL A 348 -2.87 -18.39 12.92
CA VAL A 348 -1.72 -18.00 13.75
C VAL A 348 -2.19 -17.65 15.16
N HIS A 349 -1.42 -18.05 16.16
CA HIS A 349 -1.68 -17.67 17.54
C HIS A 349 -1.62 -16.14 17.72
N GLU A 350 -2.45 -15.59 18.61
CA GLU A 350 -2.57 -14.13 18.81
C GLU A 350 -1.22 -13.44 19.07
N SER A 351 -0.33 -14.08 19.85
CA SER A 351 1.03 -13.58 20.13
C SER A 351 1.95 -13.45 18.90
N ASP A 352 1.66 -14.20 17.84
CA ASP A 352 2.48 -14.24 16.62
C ASP A 352 1.87 -13.47 15.44
N GLN A 353 0.61 -13.02 15.57
CA GLN A 353 -0.09 -12.27 14.50
C GLN A 353 0.71 -11.03 14.05
N GLY A 354 1.27 -10.27 14.99
CA GLY A 354 2.11 -9.12 14.69
C GLY A 354 3.36 -9.47 13.87
N LYS A 355 4.02 -10.60 14.18
CA LYS A 355 5.20 -11.08 13.44
C LYS A 355 4.83 -11.49 12.03
N VAL A 356 3.71 -12.19 11.84
CA VAL A 356 3.23 -12.62 10.53
C VAL A 356 2.82 -11.43 9.68
N GLN A 357 2.10 -10.46 10.25
CA GLN A 357 1.74 -9.22 9.55
C GLN A 357 2.99 -8.41 9.14
N GLY A 358 3.98 -8.32 10.01
CA GLY A 358 5.27 -7.70 9.68
C GLY A 358 5.98 -8.40 8.52
N ALA A 359 5.93 -9.73 8.46
CA ALA A 359 6.49 -10.51 7.37
C ALA A 359 5.76 -10.25 6.03
N LEU A 360 4.42 -10.25 6.04
CA LEU A 360 3.61 -9.93 4.85
C LEU A 360 3.89 -8.51 4.35
N THR A 361 3.98 -7.54 5.26
CA THR A 361 4.33 -6.15 4.92
C THR A 361 5.72 -6.05 4.29
N SER A 362 6.70 -6.81 4.79
CA SER A 362 8.05 -6.88 4.20
C SER A 362 8.03 -7.46 2.78
N LEU A 363 7.20 -8.48 2.53
CA LEU A 363 6.99 -9.03 1.18
C LEU A 363 6.39 -7.98 0.24
N VAL A 364 5.38 -7.24 0.67
CA VAL A 364 4.79 -6.14 -0.14
C VAL A 364 5.82 -5.07 -0.45
N SER A 365 6.63 -4.67 0.53
CA SER A 365 7.69 -3.68 0.31
C SER A 365 8.70 -4.13 -0.75
N LEU A 366 9.06 -5.41 -0.75
CA LEU A 366 9.93 -6.00 -1.76
C LEU A 366 9.27 -5.98 -3.16
N THR A 367 7.98 -6.29 -3.25
CA THR A 367 7.25 -6.21 -4.53
C THR A 367 7.18 -4.78 -5.06
N ASN A 368 7.07 -3.77 -4.20
CA ASN A 368 7.07 -2.36 -4.61
C ASN A 368 8.39 -1.92 -5.27
N ILE A 369 9.52 -2.56 -4.91
CA ILE A 369 10.83 -2.31 -5.51
C ILE A 369 10.99 -3.09 -6.83
N ILE A 370 10.65 -4.38 -6.81
CA ILE A 370 10.88 -5.30 -7.94
C ILE A 370 9.92 -5.01 -9.09
N ALA A 371 8.63 -4.76 -8.80
CA ALA A 371 7.61 -4.64 -9.84
C ALA A 371 7.89 -3.54 -10.87
N PRO A 372 8.21 -2.29 -10.51
CA PRO A 372 8.50 -1.25 -11.50
C PRO A 372 9.71 -1.59 -12.38
N LEU A 373 10.75 -2.22 -11.80
CA LEU A 373 11.93 -2.62 -12.57
C LEU A 373 11.63 -3.75 -13.53
N PHE A 374 10.91 -4.78 -13.09
CA PHE A 374 10.62 -5.96 -13.91
C PHE A 374 9.54 -5.68 -14.96
N PHE A 375 8.40 -5.11 -14.55
CA PHE A 375 7.25 -4.93 -15.44
C PHE A 375 7.40 -3.70 -16.34
N THR A 376 7.90 -2.58 -15.79
CA THR A 376 7.95 -1.30 -16.52
C THR A 376 9.29 -1.15 -17.23
N ALA A 377 10.41 -1.05 -16.50
CA ALA A 377 11.73 -0.87 -17.09
C ALA A 377 12.22 -2.12 -17.85
N GLY A 378 11.74 -3.31 -17.52
CA GLY A 378 12.07 -4.57 -18.17
C GLY A 378 11.09 -4.92 -19.28
N LEU A 379 9.97 -5.55 -18.93
CA LEU A 379 9.04 -6.14 -19.91
C LEU A 379 8.40 -5.11 -20.84
N PHE A 380 7.84 -4.02 -20.30
CA PHE A 380 7.16 -3.03 -21.13
C PHE A 380 8.16 -2.39 -22.10
N LYS A 381 9.31 -1.91 -21.62
CA LYS A 381 10.37 -1.34 -22.46
C LYS A 381 10.81 -2.30 -23.55
N TYR A 382 11.07 -3.58 -23.20
CA TYR A 382 11.52 -4.57 -24.17
C TYR A 382 10.50 -4.80 -25.28
N PHE A 383 9.21 -5.05 -24.93
CA PHE A 383 8.18 -5.39 -25.90
C PHE A 383 7.56 -4.19 -26.63
N THR A 384 7.94 -2.96 -26.31
CA THR A 384 7.55 -1.73 -27.05
C THR A 384 8.71 -1.10 -27.79
N SER A 385 9.95 -1.59 -27.62
CA SER A 385 11.12 -1.09 -28.35
C SER A 385 11.20 -1.66 -29.76
N ASP A 386 11.93 -0.96 -30.65
CA ASP A 386 12.19 -1.38 -32.05
C ASP A 386 12.97 -2.70 -32.16
N HIS A 387 13.62 -3.15 -31.07
CA HIS A 387 14.37 -4.40 -31.00
C HIS A 387 13.50 -5.62 -30.67
N ALA A 388 12.22 -5.41 -30.35
CA ALA A 388 11.34 -6.52 -30.02
C ALA A 388 10.98 -7.35 -31.25
N PRO A 389 10.95 -8.69 -31.16
CA PRO A 389 10.53 -9.55 -32.28
C PRO A 389 9.06 -9.34 -32.67
N ALA A 390 8.25 -8.83 -31.76
CA ALA A 390 6.86 -8.39 -31.96
C ALA A 390 6.51 -7.34 -30.93
N ALA A 391 5.78 -6.30 -31.33
CA ALA A 391 5.25 -5.29 -30.41
C ALA A 391 4.09 -5.87 -29.58
N ILE A 392 4.34 -6.19 -28.31
CA ILE A 392 3.36 -6.75 -27.37
C ILE A 392 3.28 -5.84 -26.15
N PRO A 393 2.66 -4.66 -26.23
CA PRO A 393 2.57 -3.72 -25.10
C PRO A 393 1.83 -4.29 -23.89
N GLY A 394 0.98 -5.29 -24.08
CA GLY A 394 0.28 -6.03 -23.03
C GLY A 394 1.11 -7.11 -22.30
N ALA A 395 2.38 -7.35 -22.70
CA ALA A 395 3.24 -8.38 -22.11
C ALA A 395 3.35 -8.30 -20.57
N PRO A 396 3.46 -7.12 -19.93
CA PRO A 396 3.47 -7.03 -18.48
C PRO A 396 2.21 -7.59 -17.83
N PHE A 397 1.03 -7.33 -18.40
CA PHE A 397 -0.23 -7.86 -17.87
C PHE A 397 -0.36 -9.37 -18.08
N LEU A 398 0.12 -9.90 -19.20
CA LEU A 398 0.17 -11.34 -19.44
C LEU A 398 1.12 -12.04 -18.48
N ALA A 399 2.28 -11.46 -18.18
CA ALA A 399 3.18 -11.94 -17.13
C ALA A 399 2.51 -11.89 -15.75
N GLY A 400 1.75 -10.83 -15.45
CA GLY A 400 0.91 -10.73 -14.26
C GLY A 400 -0.15 -11.83 -14.20
N ALA A 401 -0.82 -12.14 -15.31
CA ALA A 401 -1.78 -13.24 -15.40
C ALA A 401 -1.12 -14.61 -15.09
N VAL A 402 0.08 -14.85 -15.59
CA VAL A 402 0.87 -16.07 -15.28
C VAL A 402 1.19 -16.14 -13.78
N LEU A 403 1.63 -15.06 -13.15
CA LEU A 403 1.88 -15.02 -11.71
C LEU A 403 0.61 -15.31 -10.90
N ILE A 404 -0.53 -14.79 -11.33
CA ILE A 404 -1.82 -15.05 -10.67
C ILE A 404 -2.27 -16.49 -10.88
N LEU A 405 -2.01 -17.10 -12.03
CA LEU A 405 -2.25 -18.54 -12.26
C LEU A 405 -1.35 -19.41 -11.38
N ILE A 406 -0.06 -19.05 -11.22
CA ILE A 406 0.83 -19.71 -10.26
C ILE A 406 0.24 -19.59 -8.84
N SER A 407 -0.20 -18.39 -8.46
CA SER A 407 -0.88 -18.15 -7.18
C SER A 407 -2.11 -19.04 -7.00
N LEU A 408 -2.92 -19.23 -8.05
CA LEU A 408 -4.10 -20.11 -8.03
C LEU A 408 -3.71 -21.58 -7.79
N VAL A 409 -2.70 -22.06 -8.51
CA VAL A 409 -2.20 -23.45 -8.35
C VAL A 409 -1.70 -23.66 -6.92
N VAL A 410 -0.91 -22.72 -6.39
CA VAL A 410 -0.41 -22.79 -5.01
C VAL A 410 -1.58 -22.78 -4.01
N ALA A 411 -2.57 -21.90 -4.20
CA ALA A 411 -3.75 -21.83 -3.34
C ALA A 411 -4.52 -23.18 -3.31
N ILE A 412 -4.75 -23.78 -4.48
CA ILE A 412 -5.40 -25.10 -4.61
C ILE A 412 -4.58 -26.16 -3.86
N GLN A 413 -3.25 -26.23 -4.07
CA GLN A 413 -2.37 -27.20 -3.40
C GLN A 413 -2.39 -27.01 -1.88
N VAL A 414 -2.33 -25.77 -1.40
CA VAL A 414 -2.40 -25.45 0.04
C VAL A 414 -3.73 -25.90 0.62
N PHE A 415 -4.84 -25.60 -0.04
CA PHE A 415 -6.16 -25.99 0.45
C PHE A 415 -6.41 -27.50 0.39
N TYR A 416 -5.80 -28.19 -0.58
CA TYR A 416 -5.83 -29.66 -0.66
C TYR A 416 -4.99 -30.31 0.44
N ARG A 417 -3.79 -29.78 0.70
CA ARG A 417 -2.89 -30.32 1.73
C ARG A 417 -3.38 -30.07 3.16
N PHE A 418 -4.15 -28.98 3.37
CA PHE A 418 -4.69 -28.59 4.67
C PHE A 418 -6.22 -28.46 4.59
N PRO A 419 -6.98 -29.58 4.45
CA PRO A 419 -8.42 -29.56 4.16
C PRO A 419 -9.26 -28.97 5.30
N ARG A 420 -8.82 -29.10 6.55
CA ARG A 420 -9.46 -28.52 7.72
C ARG A 420 -8.40 -27.94 8.66
N GLN A 421 -8.24 -26.64 8.65
CA GLN A 421 -7.86 -25.90 9.85
C GLN A 421 -9.11 -25.17 10.33
N GLU A 422 -10.01 -25.91 10.92
CA GLU A 422 -10.96 -25.34 11.86
C GLU A 422 -10.13 -24.99 13.10
N THR A 423 -9.82 -23.71 13.22
CA THR A 423 -9.48 -22.99 14.45
C THR A 423 -8.64 -23.80 15.45
N VAL A 424 -7.31 -23.69 15.35
CA VAL A 424 -6.38 -24.12 16.41
C VAL A 424 -6.80 -23.53 17.79
N ALA A 425 -7.51 -22.40 17.80
CA ALA A 425 -8.08 -21.80 19.00
C ALA A 425 -9.23 -22.61 19.64
N ARG A 426 -10.00 -23.41 18.90
CA ARG A 426 -11.07 -24.23 19.51
C ARG A 426 -10.54 -25.50 20.15
N ASP A 427 -9.55 -26.16 19.54
CA ASP A 427 -9.02 -27.41 20.07
C ASP A 427 -8.17 -27.20 21.34
N VAL A 428 -7.47 -26.04 21.44
CA VAL A 428 -6.71 -25.69 22.65
C VAL A 428 -7.66 -25.33 23.81
N VAL A 429 -8.72 -24.57 23.55
CA VAL A 429 -9.74 -24.24 24.57
C VAL A 429 -10.51 -25.50 25.03
N GLU A 430 -10.76 -26.46 24.13
CA GLU A 430 -11.41 -27.71 24.48
C GLU A 430 -10.48 -28.68 25.22
N LEU A 431 -9.18 -28.63 24.98
CA LEU A 431 -8.16 -29.35 25.74
C LEU A 431 -7.91 -28.73 27.13
N GLU A 432 -7.84 -27.42 27.22
CA GLU A 432 -7.72 -26.71 28.49
C GLU A 432 -8.97 -26.92 29.36
N SER A 433 -10.18 -26.85 28.79
CA SER A 433 -11.41 -27.10 29.53
C SER A 433 -11.57 -28.57 30.02
N LYS A 434 -10.91 -29.53 29.35
CA LYS A 434 -10.85 -30.92 29.80
C LYS A 434 -9.76 -31.18 30.83
N CYS A 435 -8.68 -30.37 30.85
CA CYS A 435 -7.65 -30.43 31.89
C CYS A 435 -8.11 -29.80 33.22
N ASP A 436 -8.96 -28.75 33.15
CA ASP A 436 -9.52 -28.10 34.35
C ASP A 436 -10.69 -28.87 34.97
N ALA A 437 -11.22 -29.90 34.30
CA ALA A 437 -12.30 -30.76 34.74
C ALA A 437 -11.85 -32.10 35.35
N THR A 438 -10.53 -32.35 35.43
CA THR A 438 -9.90 -33.51 36.10
C THR A 438 -9.02 -33.08 37.25
#